data_3f9fdbdac7b3493a8365e6557228c47c
#
_entry.id   3f9fdbdac7b3493a8365e6557228c47c
#
_cell.length_a   1.000
_cell.length_b   1.000
_cell.length_c   1.000
_cell.angle_alpha   90.00
_cell.angle_beta   90.00
_cell.angle_gamma   90.00
#
_symmetry.space_group_name_H-M   'P 1'
#
loop_
_entity.id
_entity.type
_entity.pdbx_description
1 polymer ?
#
loop_
_entity_poly.entity_id
_entity_poly.type
_entity_poly.pdbx_seq_one_letter_code
_entity_poly.pdbx_strand_id
1 'polypeptide(L)'
;GLKETIRRSDKNFECLQGWVDQTPWIXNLVSDPTNRSNTSVCLKFSDKRIVSLNKDEQTHFVKKFVELLEAENAAFDIKGHRNAPPGLRIWCGATVNLDDIQNLLPWLDWCFQEIISTY
;
A
#
# COMPACT_ATOMS: atom_id res chain seq x y z
N GLY A 1 -13.31 23.06 6.69
CA GLY A 1 -13.62 22.73 8.04
C GLY A 1 -13.40 21.26 8.37
N LEU A 2 -13.72 20.90 9.58
CA LEU A 2 -13.48 19.52 10.04
C LEU A 2 -14.27 18.50 9.23
N LYS A 3 -15.52 18.80 8.93
CA LYS A 3 -16.34 17.86 8.15
C LYS A 3 -15.76 17.61 6.76
N GLU A 4 -15.23 18.65 6.14
CA GLU A 4 -14.62 18.49 4.82
C GLU A 4 -13.34 17.65 4.91
N THR A 5 -12.55 17.87 5.96
CA THR A 5 -11.33 17.11 6.17
C THR A 5 -11.64 15.63 6.35
N ILE A 6 -12.65 15.30 7.14
CA ILE A 6 -13.04 13.92 7.36
C ILE A 6 -13.53 13.29 6.06
N ARG A 7 -14.35 14.02 5.31
CA ARG A 7 -14.87 13.49 4.05
C ARG A 7 -13.76 13.19 3.05
N ARG A 8 -12.77 14.09 2.97
CA ARG A 8 -11.65 13.85 2.05
C ARG A 8 -10.85 12.61 2.44
N SER A 9 -10.57 12.45 3.72
CA SER A 9 -9.86 11.26 4.18
C SER A 9 -10.66 10.00 3.91
N ASP A 10 -11.97 10.05 4.15
CA ASP A 10 -12.82 8.89 3.91
C ASP A 10 -12.85 8.50 2.44
N LYS A 11 -12.92 9.48 1.54
CA LYS A 11 -12.94 9.18 0.10
C LYS A 11 -11.59 8.58 -0.34
N ASN A 12 -10.49 9.12 0.16
CA ASN A 12 -9.18 8.59 -0.14
C ASN A 12 -9.07 7.14 0.33
N PHE A 13 -9.50 6.90 1.56
CA PHE A 13 -9.45 5.56 2.13
C PHE A 13 -10.33 4.59 1.34
N GLU A 14 -11.55 5.01 0.98
CA GLU A 14 -12.45 4.13 0.23
C GLU A 14 -11.87 3.76 -1.12
N CYS A 15 -11.21 4.70 -1.78
CA CYS A 15 -10.58 4.44 -3.06
C CYS A 15 -9.48 3.39 -2.93
N LEU A 16 -8.59 3.59 -1.96
CA LEU A 16 -7.51 2.63 -1.74
C LEU A 16 -8.05 1.27 -1.30
N GLN A 17 -8.99 1.27 -0.34
CA GLN A 17 -9.49 0.01 0.17
C GLN A 17 -10.26 -0.78 -0.89
N GLY A 18 -10.98 -0.09 -1.78
CA GLY A 18 -11.63 -0.77 -2.89
C GLY A 18 -10.64 -1.52 -3.77
N TRP A 19 -9.49 -0.88 -4.02
CA TRP A 19 -8.43 -1.54 -4.78
C TRP A 19 -7.86 -2.73 -4.00
N VAL A 20 -7.61 -2.56 -2.69
CA VAL A 20 -7.10 -3.65 -1.87
C VAL A 20 -8.04 -4.84 -1.90
N ASP A 21 -9.35 -4.58 -1.75
CA ASP A 21 -10.33 -5.65 -1.69
C ASP A 21 -10.40 -6.46 -2.98
N GLN A 22 -10.01 -5.88 -4.10
CA GLN A 22 -10.05 -6.54 -5.40
C GLN A 22 -8.69 -7.07 -5.84
N THR A 23 -7.66 -6.89 -5.03
CA THR A 23 -6.28 -7.22 -5.42
C THR A 23 -5.83 -8.46 -4.64
N PRO A 24 -5.65 -9.60 -5.32
CA PRO A 24 -5.40 -10.86 -4.60
C PRO A 24 -4.02 -10.98 -3.97
N TRP A 25 -3.09 -10.10 -4.30
CA TRP A 25 -1.72 -10.22 -3.80
C TRP A 25 -1.42 -9.30 -2.63
N ILE A 26 -2.44 -8.59 -2.11
CA ILE A 26 -2.24 -7.66 -1.00
C ILE A 26 -3.43 -7.70 -0.02
N UNK A 27 -3.14 -7.41 1.15
CA UNK A 27 -4.12 -7.45 2.09
C UNK A 27 -3.84 -6.41 3.03
N ASN A 28 -4.82 -6.08 3.94
CA ASN A 28 -4.54 -5.14 5.03
C ASN A 28 -3.72 -5.83 6.11
N LEU A 29 -2.81 -5.08 6.71
CA LEU A 29 -2.02 -5.63 7.82
C LEU A 29 -2.91 -5.91 9.03
N VAL A 30 -3.86 -5.02 9.31
CA VAL A 30 -4.81 -5.17 10.41
C VAL A 30 -6.08 -5.79 9.83
N SER A 31 -6.39 -7.02 10.26
CA SER A 31 -7.50 -7.76 9.67
C SER A 31 -8.87 -7.23 10.12
N ASP A 32 -8.99 -6.74 11.34
CA ASP A 32 -10.27 -6.21 11.87
C ASP A 32 -10.48 -4.78 11.35
N PRO A 33 -11.50 -4.55 10.51
CA PRO A 33 -11.70 -3.21 9.95
C PRO A 33 -11.89 -2.12 11.00
N THR A 34 -12.45 -2.46 12.16
CA THR A 34 -12.68 -1.45 13.19
C THR A 34 -11.40 -0.97 13.85
N ASN A 35 -10.30 -1.69 13.66
CA ASN A 35 -9.01 -1.32 14.25
C ASN A 35 -8.06 -0.69 13.23
N ARG A 36 -8.51 -0.49 11.99
CA ARG A 36 -7.67 0.11 10.96
C ARG A 36 -7.72 1.62 11.00
N SER A 37 -6.55 2.23 10.73
CA SER A 37 -6.53 3.67 10.47
C SER A 37 -7.04 3.96 9.07
N ASN A 38 -7.84 5.00 8.90
CA ASN A 38 -8.26 5.42 7.56
C ASN A 38 -7.38 6.53 7.00
N THR A 39 -6.34 6.92 7.72
CA THR A 39 -5.41 7.92 7.21
C THR A 39 -4.03 7.35 6.91
N SER A 40 -3.59 6.36 7.67
CA SER A 40 -2.31 5.70 7.44
C SER A 40 -2.59 4.22 7.29
N VAL A 41 -2.71 3.79 6.03
CA VAL A 41 -3.19 2.44 5.72
C VAL A 41 -2.00 1.52 5.53
N CYS A 42 -1.90 0.52 6.40
CA CYS A 42 -0.79 -0.45 6.36
C CYS A 42 -1.23 -1.71 5.64
N LEU A 43 -0.41 -2.13 4.68
CA LEU A 43 -0.70 -3.27 3.81
C LEU A 43 0.43 -4.28 3.88
N LYS A 44 0.09 -5.55 3.68
CA LYS A 44 1.08 -6.61 3.57
C LYS A 44 0.86 -7.38 2.28
N PHE A 45 1.91 -8.02 1.78
CA PHE A 45 1.81 -8.82 0.57
C PHE A 45 1.31 -10.21 0.95
N SER A 46 0.25 -10.66 0.25
CA SER A 46 -0.40 -11.93 0.54
C SER A 46 -0.18 -12.97 -0.56
N ASP A 47 0.54 -12.64 -1.61
CA ASP A 47 0.85 -13.60 -2.65
C ASP A 47 1.66 -14.75 -2.07
N LYS A 48 1.34 -15.98 -2.45
CA LYS A 48 1.97 -17.16 -1.90
C LYS A 48 3.49 -17.17 -2.10
N ARG A 49 3.94 -16.64 -3.22
CA ARG A 49 5.38 -16.59 -3.51
C ARG A 49 6.11 -15.71 -2.51
N ILE A 50 5.45 -14.68 -1.99
CA ILE A 50 6.05 -13.79 -1.01
C ILE A 50 5.88 -14.34 0.40
N VAL A 51 4.69 -14.85 0.72
CA VAL A 51 4.41 -15.37 2.06
C VAL A 51 5.35 -16.53 2.39
N SER A 52 5.75 -17.31 1.40
CA SER A 52 6.65 -18.44 1.63
C SER A 52 8.10 -18.04 1.90
N LEU A 53 8.46 -16.79 1.68
CA LEU A 53 9.82 -16.30 1.93
C LEU A 53 10.03 -16.07 3.43
N ASN A 54 11.29 -16.10 3.86
CA ASN A 54 11.60 -15.70 5.23
C ASN A 54 11.51 -14.18 5.36
N LYS A 55 11.62 -13.69 6.59
CA LYS A 55 11.42 -12.27 6.86
C LYS A 55 12.42 -11.39 6.10
N ASP A 56 13.69 -11.78 6.08
CA ASP A 56 14.69 -10.99 5.37
C ASP A 56 14.41 -10.92 3.88
N GLU A 57 13.98 -12.04 3.30
CA GLU A 57 13.63 -12.07 1.88
C GLU A 57 12.40 -11.23 1.59
N GLN A 58 11.41 -11.25 2.48
CA GLN A 58 10.23 -10.39 2.33
C GLN A 58 10.60 -8.93 2.40
N THR A 59 11.48 -8.57 3.34
CA THR A 59 11.96 -7.19 3.46
C THR A 59 12.66 -6.76 2.18
N HIS A 60 13.44 -7.66 1.61
CA HIS A 60 14.13 -7.36 0.35
C HIS A 60 13.15 -7.15 -0.80
N PHE A 61 12.08 -7.97 -0.84
CA PHE A 61 11.05 -7.78 -1.86
C PHE A 61 10.40 -6.40 -1.74
N VAL A 62 10.05 -6.00 -0.51
CA VAL A 62 9.44 -4.68 -0.28
C VAL A 62 10.39 -3.58 -0.71
N LYS A 63 11.68 -3.72 -0.39
CA LYS A 63 12.67 -2.72 -0.78
C LYS A 63 12.71 -2.56 -2.30
N LYS A 64 12.75 -3.67 -3.04
CA LYS A 64 12.76 -3.60 -4.50
C LYS A 64 11.49 -2.94 -5.04
N PHE A 65 10.35 -3.30 -4.46
CA PHE A 65 9.06 -2.75 -4.85
C PHE A 65 9.06 -1.22 -4.70
N VAL A 66 9.45 -0.76 -3.53
CA VAL A 66 9.44 0.67 -3.23
C VAL A 66 10.46 1.41 -4.10
N GLU A 67 11.65 0.83 -4.28
CA GLU A 67 12.67 1.50 -5.08
C GLU A 67 12.28 1.63 -6.54
N LEU A 68 11.58 0.63 -7.08
CA LEU A 68 11.12 0.73 -8.46
C LEU A 68 10.12 1.87 -8.63
N LEU A 69 9.19 2.01 -7.70
CA LEU A 69 8.22 3.11 -7.77
C LEU A 69 8.90 4.46 -7.60
N GLU A 70 9.90 4.56 -6.74
CA GLU A 70 10.65 5.80 -6.59
C GLU A 70 11.42 6.14 -7.86
N ALA A 71 12.00 5.14 -8.50
CA ALA A 71 12.75 5.36 -9.73
C ALA A 71 11.86 5.89 -10.85
N GLU A 72 10.59 5.51 -10.84
CA GLU A 72 9.63 5.99 -11.84
C GLU A 72 8.95 7.29 -11.40
N ASN A 73 9.33 7.84 -10.26
CA ASN A 73 8.69 9.01 -9.66
C ASN A 73 7.18 8.78 -9.41
N ALA A 74 6.80 7.53 -9.19
CA ALA A 74 5.39 7.18 -9.03
C ALA A 74 4.93 7.27 -7.59
N ALA A 75 5.81 7.01 -6.62
CA ALA A 75 5.45 7.05 -5.21
C ALA A 75 6.70 7.21 -4.37
N PHE A 76 6.54 7.87 -3.23
CA PHE A 76 7.61 8.07 -2.26
C PHE A 76 7.07 7.81 -0.86
N ASP A 77 7.94 7.35 0.03
CA ASP A 77 7.61 7.17 1.45
C ASP A 77 6.45 6.19 1.68
N ILE A 78 6.35 5.15 0.86
CA ILE A 78 5.29 4.16 1.03
C ILE A 78 5.78 2.87 1.70
N LYS A 79 7.05 2.77 2.06
CA LYS A 79 7.54 1.61 2.77
C LYS A 79 7.00 1.61 4.20
N GLY A 80 6.58 0.45 4.69
CA GLY A 80 6.09 0.33 6.06
C GLY A 80 7.18 0.59 7.08
N HIS A 81 6.79 0.79 8.34
CA HIS A 81 7.77 0.99 9.40
C HIS A 81 8.69 -0.22 9.51
N ARG A 82 9.96 0.03 9.82
CA ARG A 82 10.90 -1.08 9.92
C ARG A 82 10.62 -1.99 11.10
N ASN A 83 9.87 -1.50 12.10
CA ASN A 83 9.47 -2.31 13.24
C ASN A 83 8.18 -3.06 13.01
N ALA A 84 7.54 -2.87 11.87
CA ALA A 84 6.32 -3.58 11.49
C ALA A 84 6.67 -4.75 10.57
N PRO A 85 5.76 -5.71 10.38
CA PRO A 85 5.97 -6.73 9.36
C PRO A 85 6.20 -6.09 7.98
N PRO A 86 7.00 -6.72 7.12
CA PRO A 86 7.30 -6.12 5.82
C PRO A 86 6.04 -5.80 5.01
N GLY A 87 5.95 -4.58 4.51
CA GLY A 87 4.79 -4.16 3.75
C GLY A 87 4.84 -2.70 3.37
N LEU A 88 3.69 -2.16 3.04
CA LEU A 88 3.54 -0.78 2.60
C LEU A 88 2.70 0.00 3.60
N ARG A 89 2.88 1.31 3.57
CA ARG A 89 2.06 2.24 4.34
C ARG A 89 1.69 3.40 3.42
N ILE A 90 0.39 3.54 3.17
CA ILE A 90 -0.11 4.52 2.21
C ILE A 90 -0.86 5.60 2.98
N TRP A 91 -0.41 6.84 2.83
CA TRP A 91 -1.05 7.97 3.51
C TRP A 91 -2.29 8.40 2.74
N CYS A 92 -3.43 8.41 3.43
CA CYS A 92 -4.73 8.78 2.84
C CYS A 92 -5.36 9.99 3.54
N GLY A 93 -4.60 10.71 4.35
CA GLY A 93 -5.12 11.87 5.06
C GLY A 93 -5.61 12.97 4.13
N ALA A 94 -6.27 13.97 4.71
CA ALA A 94 -6.97 14.99 3.94
C ALA A 94 -6.03 15.87 3.11
N THR A 95 -4.73 15.87 3.42
CA THR A 95 -3.76 16.63 2.62
C THR A 95 -3.45 15.97 1.29
N VAL A 96 -3.88 14.72 1.10
CA VAL A 96 -3.69 13.99 -0.16
C VAL A 96 -4.94 14.16 -1.00
N ASN A 97 -4.76 14.45 -2.27
CA ASN A 97 -5.89 14.56 -3.20
C ASN A 97 -6.33 13.16 -3.65
N LEU A 98 -7.62 12.99 -3.86
CA LEU A 98 -8.15 11.73 -4.34
C LEU A 98 -7.49 11.32 -5.66
N ASP A 99 -7.21 12.27 -6.54
CA ASP A 99 -6.55 11.99 -7.80
C ASP A 99 -5.19 11.32 -7.57
N ASP A 100 -4.47 11.71 -6.53
CA ASP A 100 -3.18 11.11 -6.24
C ASP A 100 -3.32 9.64 -5.89
N ILE A 101 -4.34 9.31 -5.11
CA ILE A 101 -4.60 7.90 -4.79
C ILE A 101 -4.97 7.14 -6.06
N GLN A 102 -5.90 7.69 -6.85
CA GLN A 102 -6.35 7.02 -8.07
C GLN A 102 -5.19 6.78 -9.04
N ASN A 103 -4.29 7.73 -9.14
CA ASN A 103 -3.14 7.61 -10.05
C ASN A 103 -2.11 6.62 -9.54
N LEU A 104 -2.02 6.44 -8.23
CA LEU A 104 -1.06 5.51 -7.64
C LEU A 104 -1.41 4.05 -7.93
N LEU A 105 -2.68 3.72 -7.96
CA LEU A 105 -3.10 2.32 -7.97
C LEU A 105 -2.61 1.55 -9.21
N PRO A 106 -2.69 2.09 -10.43
CA PRO A 106 -2.11 1.38 -11.57
C PRO A 106 -0.61 1.17 -11.45
N TRP A 107 0.08 2.13 -10.82
CA TRP A 107 1.51 1.97 -10.60
C TRP A 107 1.82 0.82 -9.64
N LEU A 108 1.01 0.64 -8.60
CA LEU A 108 1.20 -0.48 -7.69
C LEU A 108 1.01 -1.81 -8.44
N ASP A 109 -0.03 -1.90 -9.26
CA ASP A 109 -0.28 -3.09 -10.06
C ASP A 109 0.89 -3.39 -11.00
N TRP A 110 1.34 -2.38 -11.70
CA TRP A 110 2.47 -2.52 -12.62
C TRP A 110 3.73 -2.97 -11.91
N CYS A 111 4.00 -2.35 -10.77
CA CYS A 111 5.21 -2.64 -10.02
C CYS A 111 5.23 -4.09 -9.56
N PHE A 112 4.09 -4.55 -9.03
CA PHE A 112 4.00 -5.94 -8.59
C PHE A 112 4.27 -6.90 -9.74
N GLN A 113 3.65 -6.65 -10.90
CA GLN A 113 3.85 -7.53 -12.05
C GLN A 113 5.32 -7.55 -12.49
N GLU A 114 5.98 -6.41 -12.45
CA GLU A 114 7.37 -6.35 -12.87
C GLU A 114 8.29 -7.14 -11.95
N ILE A 115 8.04 -7.07 -10.65
CA ILE A 115 8.98 -7.67 -9.69
C ILE A 115 8.67 -9.13 -9.42
N ILE A 116 7.38 -9.49 -9.35
CA ILE A 116 7.01 -10.84 -8.98
C ILE A 116 7.48 -11.88 -10.00
N SER A 117 7.70 -11.48 -11.24
CA SER A 117 8.11 -12.42 -12.28
C SER A 117 9.45 -13.08 -11.98
N THR A 118 10.24 -12.50 -11.06
CA THR A 118 11.53 -13.07 -10.69
C THR A 118 11.43 -14.01 -9.49
N TYR A 119 10.23 -14.21 -8.96
CA TYR A 119 9.99 -15.11 -7.84
C TYR A 119 9.21 -16.35 -8.30
#